data_b6175f7aabdc1481e54302bed13237a0
#
_entry.id   b6175f7aabdc1481e54302bed13237a0
#
_cell.length_a   1.000
_cell.length_b   1.000
_cell.length_c   1.000
_cell.angle_alpha   90.00
_cell.angle_beta   90.00
_cell.angle_gamma   90.00
#
_symmetry.space_group_name_H-M   'P 1'
#
loop_
_entity.id
_entity.type
_entity.pdbx_description
1 polymer ?
#
loop_
_entity_poly.entity_id
_entity_poly.type
_entity_poly.pdbx_seq_one_letter_code
_entity_poly.pdbx_strand_id
1 'polypeptide(L)'
;MVMGEITTKANVDIPQIVRDTVVEIGYDSSEKGFDGNTCAVMVALDKQSADIAMGVDKALEAKEGVDKEDDDLGAGDQGMMFGYATNETENYMPLSLDLSHRILQVLADIRREGKEMTYLRPDSKSQVTIEYDDNGTPVRIDTIVVSTQHDDFIQPADGSEAAQLKADEEMLATIRRDVINILMPRVIASIHAEKVLALFNDRITYHVNPTGKFVIGGPHGDTGLTGRKIIVDTYGGKGCLLYTSDAADD
;
A
#
# COMPACT_ATOMS: atom_id res chain seq x y z
N MET A 1 -5.64 16.27 -6.28
CA MET A 1 -6.50 16.60 -7.43
C MET A 1 -7.28 15.36 -7.82
N VAL A 2 -8.59 15.49 -8.12
CA VAL A 2 -9.44 14.44 -8.69
C VAL A 2 -9.79 14.87 -10.10
N MET A 3 -9.49 14.03 -11.09
CA MET A 3 -9.71 14.37 -12.49
C MET A 3 -10.06 13.13 -13.30
N GLY A 4 -10.77 13.32 -14.37
CA GLY A 4 -11.20 12.25 -15.28
C GLY A 4 -12.52 12.59 -15.97
N GLU A 5 -13.07 11.59 -16.63
CA GLU A 5 -14.35 11.69 -17.32
C GLU A 5 -15.31 10.65 -16.76
N ILE A 6 -16.49 11.09 -16.37
CA ILE A 6 -17.52 10.22 -15.81
C ILE A 6 -18.91 10.72 -16.14
N THR A 7 -19.78 9.83 -16.58
CA THR A 7 -21.20 10.11 -16.76
C THR A 7 -21.98 9.46 -15.63
N THR A 8 -22.60 10.28 -14.79
CA THR A 8 -23.39 9.81 -13.64
C THR A 8 -24.54 10.76 -13.34
N LYS A 9 -25.59 10.23 -12.70
CA LYS A 9 -26.68 11.02 -12.10
C LYS A 9 -26.46 11.26 -10.60
N ALA A 10 -25.43 10.65 -10.01
CA ALA A 10 -25.09 10.84 -8.60
C ALA A 10 -24.54 12.26 -8.39
N ASN A 11 -24.89 12.82 -7.25
CA ASN A 11 -24.28 14.07 -6.74
C ASN A 11 -23.46 13.71 -5.50
N VAL A 12 -22.15 13.86 -5.61
CA VAL A 12 -21.20 13.43 -4.60
C VAL A 12 -20.34 14.62 -4.18
N ASP A 13 -20.20 14.85 -2.88
CA ASP A 13 -19.27 15.85 -2.33
C ASP A 13 -17.83 15.29 -2.33
N ILE A 14 -17.21 15.35 -3.50
CA ILE A 14 -15.85 14.84 -3.70
C ILE A 14 -14.83 15.52 -2.78
N PRO A 15 -14.84 16.86 -2.59
CA PRO A 15 -13.93 17.50 -1.66
C PRO A 15 -14.05 16.96 -0.24
N GLN A 16 -15.25 16.71 0.25
CA GLN A 16 -15.44 16.16 1.59
C GLN A 16 -14.92 14.74 1.70
N ILE A 17 -15.22 13.87 0.73
CA ILE A 17 -14.72 12.49 0.70
C ILE A 17 -13.18 12.45 0.70
N VAL A 18 -12.54 13.31 -0.08
CA VAL A 18 -11.07 13.39 -0.11
C VAL A 18 -10.52 13.79 1.27
N ARG A 19 -11.13 14.76 1.93
CA ARG A 19 -10.71 15.20 3.26
C ARG A 19 -10.86 14.10 4.29
N ASP A 20 -12.02 13.47 4.33
CA ASP A 20 -12.33 12.39 5.27
C ASP A 20 -11.34 11.22 5.08
N THR A 21 -11.06 10.82 3.85
CA THR A 21 -10.10 9.76 3.53
C THR A 21 -8.69 10.13 3.99
N VAL A 22 -8.24 11.35 3.73
CA VAL A 22 -6.89 11.80 4.14
C VAL A 22 -6.75 11.83 5.66
N VAL A 23 -7.79 12.30 6.36
CA VAL A 23 -7.84 12.32 7.84
C VAL A 23 -7.88 10.88 8.39
N GLU A 24 -8.67 9.98 7.79
CA GLU A 24 -8.73 8.56 8.17
C GLU A 24 -7.38 7.85 8.00
N ILE A 25 -6.65 8.16 6.94
CA ILE A 25 -5.27 7.69 6.73
C ILE A 25 -4.35 8.16 7.86
N GLY A 26 -4.61 9.33 8.45
CA GLY A 26 -3.90 9.87 9.60
C GLY A 26 -3.15 11.18 9.34
N TYR A 27 -3.32 11.82 8.18
CA TYR A 27 -2.83 13.18 7.91
C TYR A 27 -3.89 14.21 8.32
N ASP A 28 -4.00 14.45 9.60
CA ASP A 28 -5.04 15.26 10.26
C ASP A 28 -4.48 16.55 10.88
N SER A 29 -3.18 16.80 10.73
CA SER A 29 -2.48 17.97 11.28
C SER A 29 -1.29 18.38 10.42
N SER A 30 -1.06 19.69 10.31
CA SER A 30 0.11 20.24 9.61
C SER A 30 1.45 19.84 10.22
N GLU A 31 1.50 19.43 11.49
CA GLU A 31 2.69 18.89 12.15
C GLU A 31 3.18 17.58 11.51
N LYS A 32 2.26 16.86 10.85
CA LYS A 32 2.57 15.64 10.09
C LYS A 32 3.03 15.92 8.65
N GLY A 33 3.21 17.21 8.30
CA GLY A 33 3.60 17.67 6.98
C GLY A 33 2.45 17.81 5.98
N PHE A 34 1.27 17.26 6.29
CA PHE A 34 0.06 17.38 5.47
C PHE A 34 -1.19 17.31 6.36
N ASP A 35 -2.23 18.10 6.01
CA ASP A 35 -3.47 18.14 6.78
C ASP A 35 -4.69 18.07 5.84
N GLY A 36 -5.43 16.97 5.95
CA GLY A 36 -6.66 16.75 5.19
C GLY A 36 -7.74 17.79 5.44
N ASN A 37 -7.77 18.40 6.64
CA ASN A 37 -8.77 19.40 6.97
C ASN A 37 -8.56 20.72 6.19
N THR A 38 -7.31 21.05 5.86
CA THR A 38 -6.93 22.34 5.28
C THR A 38 -6.34 22.27 3.88
N CYS A 39 -6.04 21.06 3.37
CA CYS A 39 -5.45 20.89 2.04
C CYS A 39 -6.38 21.40 0.93
N ALA A 40 -5.80 21.88 -0.16
CA ALA A 40 -6.56 22.20 -1.36
C ALA A 40 -7.07 20.91 -2.05
N VAL A 41 -8.34 20.89 -2.41
CA VAL A 41 -8.93 19.81 -3.21
C VAL A 41 -9.39 20.41 -4.54
N MET A 42 -8.75 19.98 -5.62
CA MET A 42 -9.12 20.38 -6.99
C MET A 42 -9.88 19.24 -7.66
N VAL A 43 -11.04 19.57 -8.22
CA VAL A 43 -11.87 18.62 -8.97
C VAL A 43 -11.99 19.10 -10.41
N ALA A 44 -11.58 18.24 -11.34
CA ALA A 44 -11.63 18.47 -12.78
C ALA A 44 -12.26 17.24 -13.44
N LEU A 45 -13.55 17.05 -13.20
CA LEU A 45 -14.33 15.96 -13.78
C LEU A 45 -15.19 16.53 -14.93
N ASP A 46 -15.18 15.82 -16.05
CA ASP A 46 -15.98 16.16 -17.21
C ASP A 46 -16.91 15.00 -17.60
N LYS A 47 -17.83 15.24 -18.50
CA LYS A 47 -18.67 14.19 -19.04
C LYS A 47 -17.90 13.36 -20.06
N GLN A 48 -18.11 12.06 -20.00
CA GLN A 48 -17.57 11.14 -20.99
C GLN A 48 -18.11 11.50 -22.40
N SER A 49 -17.25 11.33 -23.41
CA SER A 49 -17.65 11.47 -24.83
C SER A 49 -18.81 10.53 -25.15
N ALA A 50 -19.78 11.03 -25.90
CA ALA A 50 -20.92 10.23 -26.38
C ALA A 50 -20.48 9.02 -27.23
N ASP A 51 -19.40 9.16 -27.99
CA ASP A 51 -18.86 8.08 -28.82
C ASP A 51 -18.23 6.97 -27.95
N ILE A 52 -17.52 7.34 -26.88
CA ILE A 52 -17.00 6.39 -25.91
C ILE A 52 -18.14 5.73 -25.12
N ALA A 53 -19.15 6.51 -24.71
CA ALA A 53 -20.31 6.00 -23.98
C ALA A 53 -21.05 4.89 -24.75
N MET A 54 -21.10 4.95 -26.08
CA MET A 54 -21.71 3.89 -26.91
C MET A 54 -21.02 2.51 -26.73
N GLY A 55 -19.72 2.49 -26.38
CA GLY A 55 -18.99 1.25 -26.11
C GLY A 55 -19.12 0.77 -24.67
N VAL A 56 -19.37 1.70 -23.73
CA VAL A 56 -19.49 1.43 -22.29
C VAL A 56 -20.93 1.06 -21.91
N ASP A 57 -21.91 1.82 -22.41
CA ASP A 57 -23.31 1.71 -21.98
C ASP A 57 -24.00 0.45 -22.47
N LYS A 58 -23.50 -0.16 -23.54
CA LYS A 58 -24.10 -1.38 -24.09
C LYS A 58 -23.03 -2.32 -24.68
N ALA A 59 -22.96 -3.54 -24.14
CA ALA A 59 -22.11 -4.60 -24.65
C ALA A 59 -22.44 -4.97 -26.11
N LEU A 60 -21.46 -5.48 -26.84
CA LEU A 60 -21.65 -5.90 -28.24
C LEU A 60 -22.70 -7.00 -28.36
N GLU A 61 -22.66 -7.97 -27.47
CA GLU A 61 -23.59 -9.10 -27.39
C GLU A 61 -25.02 -8.64 -27.17
N ALA A 62 -25.20 -7.62 -26.30
CA ALA A 62 -26.51 -7.01 -26.08
C ALA A 62 -27.00 -6.19 -27.27
N LYS A 63 -26.08 -5.58 -28.07
CA LYS A 63 -26.42 -4.90 -29.33
C LYS A 63 -26.86 -5.85 -30.43
N GLU A 64 -26.25 -7.05 -30.47
CA GLU A 64 -26.53 -8.09 -31.43
C GLU A 64 -27.71 -8.98 -31.02
N GLY A 65 -28.25 -8.80 -29.81
CA GLY A 65 -29.39 -9.54 -29.29
C GLY A 65 -29.09 -10.99 -28.92
N VAL A 66 -27.83 -11.31 -28.68
CA VAL A 66 -27.36 -12.67 -28.40
C VAL A 66 -27.57 -13.01 -26.92
N ASP A 67 -27.49 -12.04 -26.03
CA ASP A 67 -27.70 -12.27 -24.59
C ASP A 67 -28.89 -11.47 -24.07
N LYS A 68 -29.68 -12.06 -23.17
CA LYS A 68 -30.94 -11.53 -22.67
C LYS A 68 -30.97 -11.29 -21.16
N GLU A 69 -29.92 -11.63 -20.44
CA GLU A 69 -29.90 -11.53 -18.97
C GLU A 69 -28.62 -10.83 -18.49
N ASP A 70 -28.82 -9.70 -17.85
CA ASP A 70 -28.02 -9.02 -16.82
C ASP A 70 -26.76 -8.21 -17.17
N ASP A 71 -26.10 -8.34 -18.32
CA ASP A 71 -24.91 -7.54 -18.61
C ASP A 71 -25.06 -6.68 -19.87
N ASP A 72 -25.84 -5.61 -19.74
CA ASP A 72 -25.93 -4.60 -20.79
C ASP A 72 -24.64 -3.76 -20.93
N LEU A 73 -23.76 -3.76 -19.92
CA LEU A 73 -22.58 -2.90 -19.89
C LEU A 73 -21.44 -3.43 -20.78
N GLY A 74 -20.87 -2.53 -21.55
CA GLY A 74 -19.67 -2.79 -22.34
C GLY A 74 -18.37 -2.68 -21.53
N ALA A 75 -17.27 -3.12 -22.12
CA ALA A 75 -15.97 -3.17 -21.46
C ALA A 75 -15.28 -1.79 -21.33
N GLY A 76 -15.81 -0.72 -21.78
CA GLY A 76 -15.23 0.61 -21.68
C GLY A 76 -13.99 0.84 -22.56
N ASP A 77 -13.03 -0.07 -22.57
CA ASP A 77 -11.82 0.00 -23.38
C ASP A 77 -11.27 -1.40 -23.67
N GLN A 78 -10.33 -1.49 -24.58
CA GLN A 78 -9.52 -2.66 -24.81
C GLN A 78 -8.60 -2.88 -23.62
N GLY A 79 -8.29 -4.15 -23.30
CA GLY A 79 -7.40 -4.45 -22.19
C GLY A 79 -6.95 -5.89 -22.19
N MET A 80 -5.81 -6.12 -21.53
CA MET A 80 -5.31 -7.44 -21.23
C MET A 80 -5.56 -7.71 -19.75
N MET A 81 -6.23 -8.83 -19.45
CA MET A 81 -6.57 -9.22 -18.07
C MET A 81 -5.56 -10.22 -17.58
N PHE A 82 -5.09 -10.05 -16.35
CA PHE A 82 -4.19 -10.96 -15.67
C PHE A 82 -4.89 -11.59 -14.47
N GLY A 83 -4.83 -12.89 -14.38
CA GLY A 83 -5.32 -13.65 -13.23
C GLY A 83 -4.21 -14.55 -12.70
N TYR A 84 -4.05 -14.58 -11.38
CA TYR A 84 -3.15 -15.48 -10.68
C TYR A 84 -3.78 -15.95 -9.38
N ALA A 85 -3.64 -17.21 -9.06
CA ALA A 85 -4.10 -17.78 -7.81
C ALA A 85 -3.11 -18.82 -7.31
N THR A 86 -2.93 -18.91 -6.01
CA THR A 86 -2.09 -19.91 -5.34
C THR A 86 -2.78 -20.42 -4.08
N ASN A 87 -2.43 -21.62 -3.64
CA ASN A 87 -2.95 -22.19 -2.39
C ASN A 87 -2.07 -21.89 -1.16
N GLU A 88 -1.16 -20.94 -1.29
CA GLU A 88 -0.27 -20.52 -0.20
C GLU A 88 -1.04 -19.85 0.93
N THR A 89 -2.10 -19.11 0.60
CA THR A 89 -2.97 -18.36 1.52
C THR A 89 -4.43 -18.76 1.35
N GLU A 90 -5.27 -18.42 2.34
CA GLU A 90 -6.71 -18.71 2.31
C GLU A 90 -7.47 -17.86 1.28
N ASN A 91 -6.94 -16.68 0.96
CA ASN A 91 -7.49 -15.76 -0.04
C ASN A 91 -6.92 -15.98 -1.44
N TYR A 92 -6.15 -17.05 -1.64
CA TYR A 92 -5.48 -17.43 -2.90
C TYR A 92 -4.46 -16.41 -3.42
N MET A 93 -4.04 -15.45 -2.59
CA MET A 93 -3.01 -14.48 -2.94
C MET A 93 -1.61 -15.02 -2.67
N PRO A 94 -0.57 -14.52 -3.38
CA PRO A 94 0.82 -14.87 -3.10
C PRO A 94 1.18 -14.54 -1.65
N LEU A 95 1.81 -15.48 -0.96
CA LEU A 95 2.12 -15.36 0.45
C LEU A 95 3.01 -14.15 0.78
N SER A 96 4.00 -13.85 -0.07
CA SER A 96 4.87 -12.69 0.13
C SER A 96 4.10 -11.35 0.09
N LEU A 97 3.12 -11.24 -0.79
CA LEU A 97 2.25 -10.07 -0.90
C LEU A 97 1.29 -9.97 0.29
N ASP A 98 0.62 -11.08 0.63
CA ASP A 98 -0.30 -11.14 1.75
C ASP A 98 0.39 -10.76 3.08
N LEU A 99 1.57 -11.32 3.33
CA LEU A 99 2.35 -10.96 4.53
C LEU A 99 2.80 -9.51 4.54
N SER A 100 3.23 -8.96 3.39
CA SER A 100 3.63 -7.56 3.33
C SER A 100 2.45 -6.61 3.60
N HIS A 101 1.27 -6.88 3.07
CA HIS A 101 0.06 -6.13 3.39
C HIS A 101 -0.33 -6.25 4.86
N ARG A 102 -0.29 -7.46 5.42
CA ARG A 102 -0.60 -7.71 6.83
C ARG A 102 0.32 -6.95 7.78
N ILE A 103 1.62 -6.91 7.48
CA ILE A 103 2.58 -6.10 8.24
C ILE A 103 2.15 -4.64 8.30
N LEU A 104 1.78 -4.05 7.17
CA LEU A 104 1.36 -2.65 7.11
C LEU A 104 0.00 -2.40 7.76
N GLN A 105 -0.94 -3.33 7.66
CA GLN A 105 -2.23 -3.25 8.35
C GLN A 105 -2.01 -3.20 9.88
N VAL A 106 -1.25 -4.15 10.42
CA VAL A 106 -0.94 -4.19 11.86
C VAL A 106 -0.16 -2.96 12.30
N LEU A 107 0.79 -2.47 11.49
CA LEU A 107 1.52 -1.24 11.78
C LEU A 107 0.57 -0.02 11.86
N ALA A 108 -0.39 0.07 10.93
CA ALA A 108 -1.39 1.13 10.94
C ALA A 108 -2.31 1.04 12.17
N ASP A 109 -2.66 -0.18 12.60
CA ASP A 109 -3.48 -0.38 13.80
C ASP A 109 -2.72 0.05 15.07
N ILE A 110 -1.44 -0.32 15.22
CA ILE A 110 -0.58 0.16 16.32
C ILE A 110 -0.53 1.69 16.34
N ARG A 111 -0.35 2.32 15.19
CA ARG A 111 -0.34 3.78 15.07
C ARG A 111 -1.67 4.40 15.50
N ARG A 112 -2.82 3.83 15.07
CA ARG A 112 -4.16 4.31 15.42
C ARG A 112 -4.48 4.11 16.90
N GLU A 113 -4.00 3.03 17.51
CA GLU A 113 -4.14 2.79 18.95
C GLU A 113 -3.43 3.87 19.79
N GLY A 114 -2.32 4.43 19.30
CA GLY A 114 -1.58 5.49 19.97
C GLY A 114 -0.99 5.11 21.34
N LYS A 115 -0.75 3.83 21.59
CA LYS A 115 -0.26 3.30 22.89
C LYS A 115 1.20 2.90 22.84
N GLU A 116 1.57 2.22 21.77
CA GLU A 116 2.93 1.74 21.49
C GLU A 116 3.42 2.39 20.21
N MET A 117 4.73 2.52 20.04
CA MET A 117 5.34 3.12 18.84
C MET A 117 4.65 4.44 18.45
N THR A 118 4.41 5.33 19.43
CA THR A 118 3.63 6.56 19.27
C THR A 118 4.23 7.56 18.27
N TYR A 119 5.48 7.36 17.91
CA TYR A 119 6.21 8.11 16.90
C TYR A 119 5.84 7.75 15.45
N LEU A 120 5.03 6.71 15.21
CA LEU A 120 4.66 6.28 13.87
C LEU A 120 3.85 7.34 13.12
N ARG A 121 4.14 7.47 11.82
CA ARG A 121 3.38 8.29 10.86
C ARG A 121 2.83 7.41 9.72
N PRO A 122 1.86 7.92 8.94
CA PRO A 122 1.08 7.07 8.05
C PRO A 122 1.84 6.40 6.91
N ASP A 123 2.88 7.05 6.36
CA ASP A 123 3.60 6.51 5.21
C ASP A 123 4.49 5.32 5.61
N SER A 124 4.30 4.22 4.93
CA SER A 124 5.08 3.01 5.22
C SER A 124 5.12 2.07 4.03
N LYS A 125 6.18 1.27 3.96
CA LYS A 125 6.42 0.26 2.92
C LYS A 125 6.90 -1.01 3.58
N SER A 126 6.52 -2.16 3.02
CA SER A 126 7.05 -3.46 3.43
C SER A 126 7.34 -4.35 2.23
N GLN A 127 8.28 -5.24 2.42
CA GLN A 127 8.62 -6.28 1.46
C GLN A 127 8.93 -7.56 2.23
N VAL A 128 8.45 -8.69 1.74
CA VAL A 128 8.74 -10.01 2.29
C VAL A 128 9.35 -10.88 1.20
N THR A 129 10.53 -11.44 1.50
CA THR A 129 11.22 -12.40 0.64
C THR A 129 11.05 -13.79 1.21
N ILE A 130 10.57 -14.73 0.39
CA ILE A 130 10.31 -16.12 0.75
C ILE A 130 11.17 -17.03 -0.09
N GLU A 131 11.81 -17.96 0.55
CA GLU A 131 12.51 -19.09 -0.12
C GLU A 131 11.51 -20.20 -0.44
N TYR A 132 11.59 -20.73 -1.65
CA TYR A 132 10.77 -21.82 -2.14
C TYR A 132 11.64 -23.01 -2.51
N ASP A 133 11.12 -24.22 -2.36
CA ASP A 133 11.73 -25.42 -2.90
C ASP A 133 11.52 -25.55 -4.43
N ASP A 134 12.11 -26.57 -5.04
CA ASP A 134 11.99 -26.84 -6.49
C ASP A 134 10.54 -27.17 -6.93
N ASN A 135 9.66 -27.49 -6.01
CA ASN A 135 8.23 -27.75 -6.26
C ASN A 135 7.37 -26.49 -6.08
N GLY A 136 7.97 -25.35 -5.73
CA GLY A 136 7.27 -24.10 -5.47
C GLY A 136 6.57 -24.03 -4.12
N THR A 137 7.00 -24.86 -3.14
CA THR A 137 6.49 -24.82 -1.77
C THR A 137 7.30 -23.82 -0.94
N PRO A 138 6.66 -22.91 -0.18
CA PRO A 138 7.37 -22.01 0.72
C PRO A 138 8.13 -22.80 1.80
N VAL A 139 9.41 -22.51 1.97
CA VAL A 139 10.31 -23.18 2.93
C VAL A 139 10.58 -22.33 4.15
N ARG A 140 10.84 -21.04 3.94
CA ARG A 140 11.07 -20.09 5.03
C ARG A 140 10.90 -18.65 4.55
N ILE A 141 10.64 -17.75 5.49
CA ILE A 141 10.81 -16.32 5.28
C ILE A 141 12.30 -16.00 5.42
N ASP A 142 12.89 -15.45 4.36
CA ASP A 142 14.30 -15.08 4.32
C ASP A 142 14.53 -13.67 4.87
N THR A 143 13.82 -12.70 4.30
CA THR A 143 14.03 -11.28 4.63
C THR A 143 12.69 -10.56 4.75
N ILE A 144 12.60 -9.68 5.73
CA ILE A 144 11.51 -8.72 5.91
C ILE A 144 12.10 -7.31 5.91
N VAL A 145 11.63 -6.47 5.00
CA VAL A 145 11.95 -5.04 4.96
C VAL A 145 10.74 -4.26 5.43
N VAL A 146 10.94 -3.33 6.37
CA VAL A 146 9.92 -2.37 6.80
C VAL A 146 10.52 -0.98 6.78
N SER A 147 9.92 -0.07 6.02
CA SER A 147 10.23 1.35 6.07
C SER A 147 8.99 2.09 6.55
N THR A 148 9.10 2.87 7.61
CA THR A 148 8.00 3.61 8.18
C THR A 148 8.37 5.05 8.45
N GLN A 149 7.48 5.96 8.07
CA GLN A 149 7.56 7.36 8.47
C GLN A 149 7.39 7.47 9.99
N HIS A 150 8.16 8.35 10.61
CA HIS A 150 8.16 8.56 12.05
C HIS A 150 8.44 10.02 12.41
N ASP A 151 8.11 10.40 13.63
CA ASP A 151 8.55 11.71 14.17
C ASP A 151 10.06 11.74 14.37
N ASP A 152 10.60 12.94 14.43
CA ASP A 152 11.96 13.21 14.89
C ASP A 152 11.97 13.25 16.43
N PHE A 153 11.79 12.07 17.06
CA PHE A 153 11.47 11.92 18.47
C PHE A 153 12.69 11.87 19.41
N ILE A 154 13.90 11.80 18.84
CA ILE A 154 15.15 11.90 19.62
C ILE A 154 15.91 13.10 19.12
N GLN A 155 16.02 14.12 19.98
CA GLN A 155 16.68 15.38 19.63
C GLN A 155 18.19 15.28 19.91
N PRO A 156 19.06 15.88 19.06
CA PRO A 156 20.49 15.92 19.29
C PRO A 156 20.82 16.71 20.57
N ALA A 157 21.85 16.30 21.28
CA ALA A 157 22.28 16.93 22.53
C ALA A 157 22.78 18.38 22.32
N ASP A 158 23.26 18.69 21.13
CA ASP A 158 23.72 20.04 20.71
C ASP A 158 23.56 20.18 19.20
N GLY A 159 23.92 21.30 18.65
CA GLY A 159 23.83 21.60 17.20
C GLY A 159 24.95 20.99 16.34
N SER A 160 25.77 20.07 16.86
CA SER A 160 26.85 19.45 16.09
C SER A 160 26.33 18.31 15.20
N GLU A 161 27.00 18.11 14.06
CA GLU A 161 26.71 16.99 13.17
C GLU A 161 26.88 15.62 13.86
N ALA A 162 27.86 15.51 14.76
CA ALA A 162 28.10 14.29 15.52
C ALA A 162 26.95 13.97 16.50
N ALA A 163 26.37 14.99 17.14
CA ALA A 163 25.20 14.83 18.02
C ALA A 163 23.96 14.44 17.20
N GLN A 164 23.78 15.02 16.00
CA GLN A 164 22.68 14.65 15.11
C GLN A 164 22.79 13.19 14.65
N LEU A 165 23.97 12.76 14.19
CA LEU A 165 24.19 11.36 13.76
C LEU A 165 23.89 10.38 14.90
N LYS A 166 24.33 10.70 16.12
CA LYS A 166 24.04 9.86 17.29
C LYS A 166 22.54 9.78 17.60
N ALA A 167 21.82 10.89 17.52
CA ALA A 167 20.38 10.91 17.73
C ALA A 167 19.65 10.09 16.66
N ASP A 168 20.06 10.21 15.40
CA ASP A 168 19.50 9.45 14.28
C ASP A 168 19.75 7.93 14.45
N GLU A 169 20.96 7.53 14.84
CA GLU A 169 21.30 6.12 15.12
C GLU A 169 20.47 5.54 16.27
N GLU A 170 20.30 6.28 17.36
CA GLU A 170 19.51 5.86 18.51
C GLU A 170 18.02 5.74 18.15
N MET A 171 17.51 6.66 17.35
CA MET A 171 16.16 6.65 16.83
C MET A 171 15.91 5.41 15.95
N LEU A 172 16.79 5.14 14.98
CA LEU A 172 16.71 3.97 14.10
C LEU A 172 16.84 2.66 14.87
N ALA A 173 17.72 2.60 15.87
CA ALA A 173 17.85 1.43 16.73
C ALA A 173 16.55 1.17 17.55
N THR A 174 15.90 2.22 18.02
CA THR A 174 14.62 2.15 18.72
C THR A 174 13.52 1.62 17.79
N ILE A 175 13.38 2.20 16.59
CA ILE A 175 12.40 1.75 15.61
C ILE A 175 12.62 0.28 15.24
N ARG A 176 13.87 -0.12 14.99
CA ARG A 176 14.22 -1.52 14.69
C ARG A 176 13.84 -2.47 15.83
N ARG A 177 14.16 -2.11 17.05
CA ARG A 177 13.81 -2.90 18.23
C ARG A 177 12.29 -3.07 18.32
N ASP A 178 11.54 -2.02 18.15
CA ASP A 178 10.09 -2.01 18.32
C ASP A 178 9.39 -2.74 17.16
N VAL A 179 9.90 -2.65 15.93
CA VAL A 179 9.43 -3.47 14.82
C VAL A 179 9.59 -4.96 15.14
N ILE A 180 10.75 -5.38 15.65
CA ILE A 180 11.01 -6.79 15.96
C ILE A 180 10.21 -7.27 17.18
N ASN A 181 10.07 -6.43 18.23
CA ASN A 181 9.53 -6.87 19.52
C ASN A 181 8.06 -6.51 19.74
N ILE A 182 7.49 -5.59 18.95
CA ILE A 182 6.08 -5.17 19.06
C ILE A 182 5.31 -5.52 17.79
N LEU A 183 5.75 -4.99 16.64
CA LEU A 183 5.04 -5.21 15.38
C LEU A 183 5.01 -6.69 14.99
N MET A 184 6.18 -7.34 14.90
CA MET A 184 6.23 -8.72 14.40
C MET A 184 5.49 -9.73 15.27
N PRO A 185 5.53 -9.69 16.60
CA PRO A 185 4.67 -10.55 17.42
C PRO A 185 3.18 -10.36 17.18
N ARG A 186 2.71 -9.13 16.96
CA ARG A 186 1.31 -8.87 16.63
C ARG A 186 0.94 -9.38 15.22
N VAL A 187 1.84 -9.26 14.25
CA VAL A 187 1.67 -9.83 12.91
C VAL A 187 1.52 -11.35 13.01
N ILE A 188 2.44 -12.02 13.71
CA ILE A 188 2.42 -13.48 13.91
C ILE A 188 1.13 -13.91 14.60
N ALA A 189 0.70 -13.19 15.65
CA ALA A 189 -0.55 -13.47 16.35
C ALA A 189 -1.81 -13.33 15.49
N SER A 190 -1.75 -12.55 14.43
CA SER A 190 -2.86 -12.38 13.47
C SER A 190 -2.94 -13.47 12.40
N ILE A 191 -1.96 -14.38 12.34
CA ILE A 191 -1.89 -15.48 11.37
C ILE A 191 -2.48 -16.73 12.00
N HIS A 192 -3.44 -17.36 11.32
CA HIS A 192 -4.09 -18.59 11.81
C HIS A 192 -3.59 -19.85 11.12
N ALA A 193 -2.99 -19.73 9.93
CA ALA A 193 -2.50 -20.87 9.17
C ALA A 193 -1.18 -21.41 9.75
N GLU A 194 -1.20 -22.61 10.35
CA GLU A 194 -0.02 -23.25 10.94
C GLU A 194 1.14 -23.38 9.94
N LYS A 195 0.85 -23.68 8.67
CA LYS A 195 1.86 -23.76 7.61
C LYS A 195 2.62 -22.45 7.39
N VAL A 196 1.94 -21.31 7.57
CA VAL A 196 2.55 -19.98 7.46
C VAL A 196 3.33 -19.64 8.71
N LEU A 197 2.78 -19.95 9.89
CA LEU A 197 3.48 -19.75 11.18
C LEU A 197 4.81 -20.51 11.23
N ALA A 198 4.88 -21.72 10.67
CA ALA A 198 6.11 -22.52 10.60
C ALA A 198 7.25 -21.89 9.77
N LEU A 199 6.95 -20.90 8.90
CA LEU A 199 7.95 -20.20 8.12
C LEU A 199 8.69 -19.11 8.90
N PHE A 200 8.12 -18.67 10.03
CA PHE A 200 8.77 -17.72 10.93
C PHE A 200 9.78 -18.44 11.84
N ASN A 201 11.03 -18.03 11.77
CA ASN A 201 12.13 -18.59 12.56
C ASN A 201 13.14 -17.51 12.92
N ASP A 202 14.15 -17.87 13.69
CA ASP A 202 15.21 -16.99 14.19
C ASP A 202 16.24 -16.54 13.12
N ARG A 203 16.15 -17.07 11.90
CA ARG A 203 17.07 -16.75 10.79
C ARG A 203 16.54 -15.67 9.86
N ILE A 204 15.39 -15.07 10.18
CA ILE A 204 14.84 -13.98 9.37
C ILE A 204 15.74 -12.74 9.47
N THR A 205 16.15 -12.22 8.32
CA THR A 205 16.86 -10.94 8.25
C THR A 205 15.86 -9.78 8.24
N TYR A 206 15.99 -8.87 9.20
CA TYR A 206 15.16 -7.67 9.26
C TYR A 206 15.94 -6.44 8.79
N HIS A 207 15.41 -5.75 7.80
CA HIS A 207 15.85 -4.41 7.39
C HIS A 207 14.76 -3.40 7.76
N VAL A 208 15.07 -2.54 8.72
CA VAL A 208 14.13 -1.52 9.21
C VAL A 208 14.72 -0.14 8.90
N ASN A 209 13.98 0.68 8.16
CA ASN A 209 14.42 1.98 7.65
C ASN A 209 15.86 1.94 7.11
N PRO A 210 16.18 1.05 6.15
CA PRO A 210 17.56 0.78 5.75
C PRO A 210 18.25 1.98 5.08
N THR A 211 17.50 2.96 4.60
CA THR A 211 18.03 4.19 3.99
C THR A 211 18.27 5.31 4.99
N GLY A 212 17.96 5.11 6.26
CA GLY A 212 18.08 6.11 7.31
C GLY A 212 16.74 6.59 7.84
N LYS A 213 16.75 7.75 8.54
CA LYS A 213 15.52 8.31 9.10
C LYS A 213 14.52 8.69 8.00
N PHE A 214 13.25 8.56 8.32
CA PHE A 214 12.13 8.81 7.40
C PHE A 214 11.08 9.69 8.07
N VAL A 215 11.41 10.95 8.25
CA VAL A 215 10.54 11.96 8.89
C VAL A 215 9.61 12.60 7.86
N ILE A 216 10.16 12.99 6.70
CA ILE A 216 9.37 13.59 5.62
C ILE A 216 8.83 12.47 4.73
N GLY A 217 7.51 12.31 4.70
CA GLY A 217 6.83 11.29 3.92
C GLY A 217 5.41 11.72 3.55
N GLY A 218 4.65 10.78 2.95
CA GLY A 218 3.32 11.04 2.45
C GLY A 218 3.26 12.15 1.41
N PRO A 219 2.15 12.90 1.31
CA PRO A 219 1.99 13.95 0.31
C PRO A 219 2.99 15.09 0.39
N HIS A 220 3.69 15.25 1.51
CA HIS A 220 4.79 16.22 1.65
C HIS A 220 6.08 15.69 1.01
N GLY A 221 6.32 14.39 1.07
CA GLY A 221 7.54 13.77 0.55
C GLY A 221 7.50 13.60 -0.96
N ASP A 222 6.45 12.97 -1.45
CA ASP A 222 6.24 12.73 -2.88
C ASP A 222 4.75 12.66 -3.24
N THR A 223 4.48 12.51 -4.53
CA THR A 223 3.12 12.40 -5.05
C THR A 223 3.03 11.22 -6.02
N GLY A 224 1.82 10.74 -6.23
CA GLY A 224 1.54 9.64 -7.14
C GLY A 224 0.26 9.83 -7.92
N LEU A 225 0.07 8.98 -8.89
CA LEU A 225 -1.14 8.87 -9.69
C LEU A 225 -1.78 7.49 -9.48
N THR A 226 -3.09 7.41 -9.62
CA THR A 226 -3.80 6.12 -9.67
C THR A 226 -3.24 5.27 -10.81
N GLY A 227 -3.01 3.98 -10.53
CA GLY A 227 -2.45 3.03 -11.50
C GLY A 227 -0.92 2.97 -11.55
N ARG A 228 -0.21 3.75 -10.73
CA ARG A 228 1.26 3.73 -10.62
C ARG A 228 1.81 2.69 -9.63
N LYS A 229 0.95 1.92 -8.97
CA LYS A 229 1.32 0.85 -8.02
C LYS A 229 0.72 -0.51 -8.41
N ILE A 230 0.65 -0.79 -9.71
CA ILE A 230 0.00 -1.99 -10.25
C ILE A 230 0.53 -3.31 -9.69
N ILE A 231 1.79 -3.39 -9.31
CA ILE A 231 2.37 -4.59 -8.70
C ILE A 231 1.83 -4.80 -7.29
N VAL A 232 1.68 -3.73 -6.51
CA VAL A 232 1.07 -3.78 -5.16
C VAL A 232 -0.42 -4.08 -5.25
N ASP A 233 -1.09 -3.52 -6.26
CA ASP A 233 -2.54 -3.64 -6.47
C ASP A 233 -2.97 -5.01 -7.02
N THR A 234 -2.01 -5.83 -7.48
CA THR A 234 -2.27 -7.12 -8.11
C THR A 234 -1.65 -8.29 -7.34
N TYR A 235 -0.65 -8.96 -7.89
CA TYR A 235 -0.11 -10.21 -7.35
C TYR A 235 1.35 -10.10 -6.89
N GLY A 236 1.88 -8.89 -6.74
CA GLY A 236 3.28 -8.67 -6.44
C GLY A 236 4.20 -9.23 -7.53
N GLY A 237 5.33 -9.78 -7.15
CA GLY A 237 6.29 -10.39 -8.08
C GLY A 237 5.82 -11.69 -8.77
N LYS A 238 4.70 -12.28 -8.34
CA LYS A 238 4.21 -13.58 -8.91
C LYS A 238 3.41 -13.40 -10.20
N GLY A 239 2.79 -12.26 -10.44
CA GLY A 239 1.93 -12.04 -11.62
C GLY A 239 2.68 -11.79 -12.93
N CYS A 240 4.00 -11.64 -12.91
CA CYS A 240 4.86 -11.35 -14.08
C CYS A 240 4.40 -10.14 -14.93
N LEU A 241 3.70 -9.19 -14.34
CA LEU A 241 3.16 -8.02 -15.05
C LEU A 241 4.23 -7.11 -15.66
N LEU A 242 5.45 -7.11 -15.09
CA LEU A 242 6.57 -6.30 -15.57
C LEU A 242 7.03 -6.65 -16.99
N TYR A 243 6.74 -7.86 -17.47
CA TYR A 243 7.11 -8.26 -18.84
C TYR A 243 6.10 -7.82 -19.90
N THR A 244 4.97 -7.28 -19.49
CA THR A 244 3.83 -7.02 -20.36
C THR A 244 3.30 -5.58 -20.27
N SER A 245 3.83 -4.77 -19.36
CA SER A 245 3.46 -3.36 -19.23
C SER A 245 4.66 -2.45 -19.47
N ASP A 246 4.43 -1.34 -20.16
CA ASP A 246 5.40 -0.23 -20.33
C ASP A 246 5.69 0.54 -19.03
N ALA A 247 5.26 0.04 -17.88
CA ALA A 247 5.47 0.67 -16.59
C ALA A 247 6.93 0.66 -16.10
N ALA A 248 7.85 0.12 -16.92
CA ALA A 248 9.28 0.09 -16.62
C ALA A 248 10.03 1.35 -17.04
N ASP A 249 9.38 2.28 -17.74
CA ASP A 249 10.03 3.48 -18.29
C ASP A 249 9.93 4.72 -17.39
N ASP A 250 9.51 4.54 -16.11
CA ASP A 250 9.36 5.63 -15.14
C ASP A 250 10.33 5.51 -13.93
#